data_c6cbcb50e85051a13432aa8dcfe7d334
#
_entry.id   c6cbcb50e85051a13432aa8dcfe7d334
#
_cell.length_a   1.000
_cell.length_b   1.000
_cell.length_c   1.000
_cell.angle_alpha   90.00
_cell.angle_beta   90.00
_cell.angle_gamma   90.00
#
_symmetry.space_group_name_H-M   'P 1'
#
loop_
_entity.id
_entity.type
_entity.pdbx_description
1 polymer ?
#
loop_
_entity_poly.entity_id
_entity_poly.type
_entity_poly.pdbx_seq_one_letter_code
_entity_poly.pdbx_strand_id
1 'polypeptide(L)'
;MREVRKYGAQVIKVCATGGVFSRNTEPGQQQMTLAELTAVADEAHMWGLRVAAHAHGASGIRDAIRAGIDTIEHASLIDAEGIRLAVQHGTWLSMDIYNTDFTQATGTEFGTTADNLRKDREIGQLQRDNFRAAHRAGARMIFGSDAAI
;
A
#
# COMPACT_ATOMS: atom_id res chain seq x y z
N MET A 1 11.94 6.04 -14.69
CA MET A 1 10.67 6.77 -14.84
C MET A 1 10.45 7.35 -16.23
N ARG A 2 11.38 8.15 -16.79
CA ARG A 2 11.24 8.76 -18.14
C ARG A 2 10.96 7.75 -19.24
N GLU A 3 11.58 6.58 -19.16
CA GLU A 3 11.39 5.50 -20.13
C GLU A 3 9.95 4.93 -20.07
N VAL A 4 9.44 4.60 -18.89
CA VAL A 4 8.09 4.05 -18.78
C VAL A 4 7.03 5.06 -19.22
N ARG A 5 7.24 6.36 -18.96
CA ARG A 5 6.39 7.43 -19.49
C ARG A 5 6.39 7.48 -21.01
N LYS A 6 7.56 7.30 -21.65
CA LYS A 6 7.69 7.25 -23.11
C LYS A 6 6.83 6.15 -23.73
N TYR A 7 6.60 5.04 -22.98
CA TYR A 7 5.75 3.94 -23.39
C TYR A 7 4.28 4.10 -22.92
N GLY A 8 3.87 5.30 -22.51
CA GLY A 8 2.47 5.60 -22.24
C GLY A 8 2.00 5.38 -20.81
N ALA A 9 2.90 5.20 -19.85
CA ALA A 9 2.50 5.09 -18.44
C ALA A 9 1.76 6.37 -17.99
N GLN A 10 0.60 6.19 -17.34
CA GLN A 10 -0.25 7.25 -16.82
C GLN A 10 -0.17 7.37 -15.29
N VAL A 11 0.38 6.35 -14.64
CA VAL A 11 0.63 6.30 -13.20
C VAL A 11 1.95 5.59 -12.94
N ILE A 12 2.65 5.98 -11.89
CA ILE A 12 3.85 5.29 -11.42
C ILE A 12 3.48 4.45 -10.20
N LYS A 13 3.89 3.17 -10.20
CA LYS A 13 3.70 2.27 -9.05
C LYS A 13 5.04 1.88 -8.46
N VAL A 14 5.13 1.95 -7.12
CA VAL A 14 6.30 1.50 -6.35
C VAL A 14 5.87 0.57 -5.22
N CYS A 15 6.83 -0.18 -4.67
CA CYS A 15 6.64 -1.00 -3.47
C CYS A 15 7.49 -0.43 -2.33
N ALA A 16 6.84 0.27 -1.40
CA ALA A 16 7.52 0.89 -0.26
C ALA A 16 7.82 -0.11 0.87
N THR A 17 7.06 -1.20 0.95
CA THR A 17 7.28 -2.29 1.92
C THR A 17 7.20 -3.66 1.26
N GLY A 18 7.55 -4.72 2.01
CA GLY A 18 7.26 -6.09 1.64
C GLY A 18 5.76 -6.35 1.56
N GLY A 19 5.37 -7.43 0.90
CA GLY A 19 3.99 -7.82 0.67
C GLY A 19 3.65 -9.20 1.20
N VAL A 20 2.37 -9.50 1.26
CA VAL A 20 1.83 -10.79 1.68
C VAL A 20 2.28 -11.92 0.74
N PHE A 21 2.16 -11.70 -0.57
CA PHE A 21 2.51 -12.70 -1.58
C PHE A 21 3.98 -12.68 -2.00
N SER A 22 4.78 -11.76 -1.47
CA SER A 22 6.21 -11.68 -1.77
C SER A 22 7.00 -12.72 -0.99
N ARG A 23 7.99 -13.35 -1.65
CA ARG A 23 8.91 -14.31 -0.99
C ARG A 23 10.01 -13.55 -0.25
N ASN A 24 10.46 -14.10 0.88
CA ASN A 24 11.60 -13.61 1.66
C ASN A 24 11.43 -12.16 2.17
N THR A 25 10.22 -11.69 2.33
CA THR A 25 9.90 -10.38 2.93
C THR A 25 8.71 -10.50 3.86
N GLU A 26 8.60 -9.58 4.80
CA GLU A 26 7.42 -9.44 5.66
C GLU A 26 6.66 -8.16 5.31
N PRO A 27 5.32 -8.14 5.46
CA PRO A 27 4.51 -6.96 5.13
C PRO A 27 4.93 -5.68 5.87
N GLY A 28 5.46 -5.82 7.10
CA GLY A 28 5.97 -4.68 7.87
C GLY A 28 7.33 -4.15 7.43
N GLN A 29 8.07 -4.89 6.60
CA GLN A 29 9.45 -4.58 6.25
C GLN A 29 9.54 -3.47 5.19
N GLN A 30 10.14 -2.35 5.54
CA GLN A 30 10.37 -1.24 4.62
C GLN A 30 11.40 -1.61 3.54
N GLN A 31 11.12 -1.24 2.29
CA GLN A 31 11.96 -1.56 1.12
C GLN A 31 12.49 -0.32 0.40
N MET A 32 11.94 0.85 0.64
CA MET A 32 12.40 2.11 0.08
C MET A 32 12.62 3.14 1.19
N THR A 33 13.68 3.91 1.08
CA THR A 33 13.94 5.04 1.97
C THR A 33 13.04 6.23 1.63
N LEU A 34 12.87 7.16 2.56
CA LEU A 34 12.17 8.43 2.30
C LEU A 34 12.78 9.19 1.11
N ALA A 35 14.11 9.19 0.99
CA ALA A 35 14.80 9.88 -0.10
C ALA A 35 14.47 9.28 -1.48
N GLU A 36 14.43 7.94 -1.59
CA GLU A 36 14.04 7.25 -2.82
C GLU A 36 12.59 7.51 -3.18
N LEU A 37 11.69 7.44 -2.21
CA LEU A 37 10.25 7.74 -2.41
C LEU A 37 10.05 9.19 -2.84
N THR A 38 10.76 10.14 -2.23
CA THR A 38 10.71 11.56 -2.60
C THR A 38 11.19 11.78 -4.04
N ALA A 39 12.32 11.16 -4.42
CA ALA A 39 12.83 11.28 -5.80
C ALA A 39 11.85 10.72 -6.83
N VAL A 40 11.12 9.65 -6.50
CA VAL A 40 10.06 9.10 -7.36
C VAL A 40 8.89 10.06 -7.48
N ALA A 41 8.40 10.60 -6.35
CA ALA A 41 7.27 11.52 -6.32
C ALA A 41 7.57 12.81 -7.10
N ASP A 42 8.73 13.43 -6.84
CA ASP A 42 9.16 14.66 -7.51
C ASP A 42 9.24 14.48 -9.03
N GLU A 43 9.91 13.42 -9.50
CA GLU A 43 10.03 13.13 -10.94
C GLU A 43 8.66 12.86 -11.58
N ALA A 44 7.78 12.12 -10.91
CA ALA A 44 6.44 11.81 -11.43
C ALA A 44 5.57 13.07 -11.53
N HIS A 45 5.52 13.84 -10.46
CA HIS A 45 4.70 15.06 -10.39
C HIS A 45 5.18 16.14 -11.36
N MET A 46 6.50 16.26 -11.58
CA MET A 46 7.07 17.12 -12.63
C MET A 46 6.49 16.80 -14.02
N TRP A 47 6.12 15.54 -14.26
CA TRP A 47 5.49 15.09 -15.51
C TRP A 47 3.96 15.08 -15.46
N GLY A 48 3.35 15.51 -14.36
CA GLY A 48 1.90 15.46 -14.14
C GLY A 48 1.35 14.04 -13.92
N LEU A 49 2.20 13.08 -13.55
CA LEU A 49 1.80 11.71 -13.24
C LEU A 49 1.52 11.55 -11.75
N ARG A 50 0.59 10.67 -11.41
CA ARG A 50 0.34 10.24 -10.03
C ARG A 50 1.24 9.08 -9.64
N VAL A 51 1.48 8.94 -8.34
CA VAL A 51 2.26 7.83 -7.78
C VAL A 51 1.43 7.04 -6.79
N ALA A 52 1.37 5.72 -6.99
CA ALA A 52 0.77 4.76 -6.08
C ALA A 52 1.86 3.92 -5.40
N ALA A 53 1.76 3.72 -4.08
CA ALA A 53 2.69 2.87 -3.35
C ALA A 53 1.98 1.69 -2.70
N HIS A 54 2.40 0.47 -3.03
CA HIS A 54 2.14 -0.67 -2.18
C HIS A 54 2.87 -0.48 -0.85
N ALA A 55 2.16 -0.47 0.27
CA ALA A 55 2.73 -0.34 1.59
C ALA A 55 1.83 -0.94 2.67
N HIS A 56 2.34 -1.95 3.39
CA HIS A 56 1.68 -2.52 4.57
C HIS A 56 2.23 -1.93 5.87
N GLY A 57 3.56 -1.84 6.02
CA GLY A 57 4.22 -1.45 7.26
C GLY A 57 4.11 0.04 7.58
N ALA A 58 3.88 0.36 8.85
CA ALA A 58 3.65 1.74 9.31
C ALA A 58 4.79 2.72 8.96
N SER A 59 6.06 2.31 9.05
CA SER A 59 7.19 3.18 8.71
C SER A 59 7.20 3.54 7.22
N GLY A 60 7.05 2.53 6.33
CA GLY A 60 7.00 2.75 4.89
C GLY A 60 5.79 3.59 4.47
N ILE A 61 4.62 3.38 5.11
CA ILE A 61 3.42 4.19 4.87
C ILE A 61 3.68 5.66 5.23
N ARG A 62 4.23 5.92 6.43
CA ARG A 62 4.54 7.30 6.85
C ARG A 62 5.53 7.98 5.92
N ASP A 63 6.58 7.27 5.50
CA ASP A 63 7.59 7.81 4.60
C ASP A 63 7.03 8.02 3.19
N ALA A 64 6.19 7.13 2.69
CA ALA A 64 5.50 7.31 1.41
C ALA A 64 4.59 8.56 1.42
N ILE A 65 3.81 8.76 2.49
CA ILE A 65 2.96 9.95 2.63
C ILE A 65 3.80 11.23 2.70
N ARG A 66 4.87 11.25 3.50
CA ARG A 66 5.79 12.40 3.61
C ARG A 66 6.50 12.72 2.31
N ALA A 67 6.80 11.71 1.51
CA ALA A 67 7.40 11.85 0.18
C ALA A 67 6.43 12.44 -0.85
N GLY A 68 5.14 12.58 -0.54
CA GLY A 68 4.14 13.11 -1.44
C GLY A 68 3.49 12.06 -2.35
N ILE A 69 3.56 10.78 -2.02
CA ILE A 69 2.85 9.72 -2.75
C ILE A 69 1.34 9.97 -2.71
N ASP A 70 0.67 9.85 -3.85
CA ASP A 70 -0.75 10.20 -3.99
C ASP A 70 -1.68 9.16 -3.40
N THR A 71 -1.36 7.86 -3.54
CA THR A 71 -2.17 6.76 -3.01
C THR A 71 -1.34 5.70 -2.30
N ILE A 72 -1.84 5.20 -1.19
CA ILE A 72 -1.27 4.05 -0.48
C ILE A 72 -2.20 2.86 -0.65
N GLU A 73 -1.69 1.81 -1.27
CA GLU A 73 -2.41 0.56 -1.46
C GLU A 73 -2.22 -0.34 -0.24
N HIS A 74 -3.26 -1.04 0.14
CA HIS A 74 -3.40 -1.94 1.30
C HIS A 74 -3.40 -1.20 2.65
N ALA A 75 -2.38 -0.44 2.99
CA ALA A 75 -2.22 0.30 4.25
C ALA A 75 -2.50 -0.53 5.51
N SER A 76 -2.26 -1.85 5.50
CA SER A 76 -2.78 -2.81 6.47
C SER A 76 -2.35 -2.53 7.91
N LEU A 77 -1.09 -2.14 8.11
CA LEU A 77 -0.50 -1.85 9.42
C LEU A 77 -0.32 -0.34 9.66
N ILE A 78 -1.16 0.49 9.02
CA ILE A 78 -1.11 1.94 9.23
C ILE A 78 -1.39 2.25 10.70
N ASP A 79 -0.57 3.08 11.32
CA ASP A 79 -0.75 3.51 12.70
C ASP A 79 -1.44 4.88 12.80
N ALA A 80 -1.69 5.33 14.02
CA ALA A 80 -2.35 6.61 14.27
C ALA A 80 -1.61 7.81 13.64
N GLU A 81 -0.28 7.78 13.62
CA GLU A 81 0.54 8.80 12.97
C GLU A 81 0.39 8.76 11.44
N GLY A 82 0.40 7.56 10.84
CA GLY A 82 0.15 7.37 9.42
C GLY A 82 -1.23 7.88 9.00
N ILE A 83 -2.26 7.59 9.79
CA ILE A 83 -3.62 8.10 9.56
C ILE A 83 -3.65 9.63 9.63
N ARG A 84 -3.02 10.22 10.65
CA ARG A 84 -2.93 11.67 10.79
C ARG A 84 -2.23 12.32 9.59
N LEU A 85 -1.13 11.75 9.15
CA LEU A 85 -0.41 12.20 7.96
C LEU A 85 -1.25 12.08 6.69
N ALA A 86 -1.95 10.96 6.49
CA ALA A 86 -2.82 10.77 5.33
C ALA A 86 -3.91 11.85 5.25
N VAL A 87 -4.55 12.17 6.38
CA VAL A 87 -5.53 13.27 6.46
C VAL A 87 -4.88 14.62 6.15
N GLN A 88 -3.73 14.92 6.76
CA GLN A 88 -3.03 16.19 6.60
C GLN A 88 -2.55 16.43 5.17
N HIS A 89 -2.00 15.42 4.51
CA HIS A 89 -1.47 15.50 3.14
C HIS A 89 -2.55 15.26 2.08
N GLY A 90 -3.73 14.77 2.47
CA GLY A 90 -4.80 14.42 1.55
C GLY A 90 -4.47 13.18 0.70
N THR A 91 -3.58 12.31 1.18
CA THR A 91 -3.23 11.06 0.54
C THR A 91 -4.41 10.09 0.58
N TRP A 92 -4.68 9.42 -0.53
CA TRP A 92 -5.74 8.43 -0.61
C TRP A 92 -5.27 7.07 -0.07
N LEU A 93 -6.16 6.38 0.64
CA LEU A 93 -5.94 5.01 1.12
C LEU A 93 -6.85 4.06 0.33
N SER A 94 -6.24 3.12 -0.40
CA SER A 94 -6.92 2.06 -1.16
C SER A 94 -6.79 0.76 -0.38
N MET A 95 -7.72 0.53 0.56
CA MET A 95 -7.64 -0.61 1.48
C MET A 95 -8.59 -1.73 1.02
N ASP A 96 -8.01 -2.84 0.57
CA ASP A 96 -8.64 -4.04 0.03
C ASP A 96 -9.11 -5.02 1.13
N ILE A 97 -9.89 -4.55 2.08
CA ILE A 97 -10.24 -5.25 3.33
C ILE A 97 -10.97 -6.61 3.17
N TYR A 98 -11.49 -6.90 1.99
CA TYR A 98 -12.14 -8.18 1.67
C TYR A 98 -11.14 -9.25 1.20
N ASN A 99 -9.97 -8.85 0.73
CA ASN A 99 -8.98 -9.75 0.13
C ASN A 99 -8.61 -10.91 1.07
N THR A 100 -8.37 -10.65 2.35
CA THR A 100 -8.05 -11.70 3.33
C THR A 100 -9.14 -12.77 3.45
N ASP A 101 -10.42 -12.41 3.44
CA ASP A 101 -11.50 -13.41 3.53
C ASP A 101 -11.47 -14.36 2.33
N PHE A 102 -11.28 -13.83 1.13
CA PHE A 102 -11.15 -14.61 -0.09
C PHE A 102 -9.88 -15.48 -0.05
N THR A 103 -8.73 -14.89 0.27
CA THR A 103 -7.44 -15.58 0.33
C THR A 103 -7.44 -16.73 1.33
N GLN A 104 -8.02 -16.54 2.53
CA GLN A 104 -8.09 -17.60 3.55
C GLN A 104 -9.08 -18.71 3.15
N ALA A 105 -10.15 -18.37 2.44
CA ALA A 105 -11.17 -19.35 2.02
C ALA A 105 -10.69 -20.22 0.85
N THR A 106 -9.98 -19.63 -0.13
CA THR A 106 -9.71 -20.27 -1.42
C THR A 106 -8.22 -20.42 -1.74
N GLY A 107 -7.35 -19.72 -1.04
CA GLY A 107 -5.93 -19.62 -1.42
C GLY A 107 -5.21 -20.96 -1.54
N THR A 108 -5.53 -21.96 -0.72
CA THR A 108 -4.95 -23.31 -0.84
C THR A 108 -5.30 -23.96 -2.18
N GLU A 109 -6.53 -23.78 -2.65
CA GLU A 109 -6.99 -24.33 -3.94
C GLU A 109 -6.28 -23.68 -5.12
N PHE A 110 -5.90 -22.41 -4.99
CA PHE A 110 -5.16 -21.64 -5.98
C PHE A 110 -3.63 -21.70 -5.80
N GLY A 111 -3.12 -22.57 -4.93
CA GLY A 111 -1.69 -22.80 -4.76
C GLY A 111 -0.97 -21.73 -3.93
N THR A 112 -1.69 -20.94 -3.15
CA THR A 112 -1.11 -19.98 -2.21
C THR A 112 -0.28 -20.73 -1.15
N THR A 113 0.96 -20.28 -0.93
CA THR A 113 1.86 -20.95 0.02
C THR A 113 1.40 -20.78 1.47
N ALA A 114 1.80 -21.73 2.32
CA ALA A 114 1.50 -21.64 3.76
C ALA A 114 2.05 -20.36 4.40
N ASP A 115 3.21 -19.87 3.93
CA ASP A 115 3.81 -18.61 4.40
C ASP A 115 2.95 -17.39 4.01
N ASN A 116 2.47 -17.34 2.78
CA ASN A 116 1.59 -16.26 2.33
C ASN A 116 0.26 -16.26 3.11
N LEU A 117 -0.34 -17.45 3.32
CA LEU A 117 -1.56 -17.58 4.14
C LEU A 117 -1.33 -17.15 5.60
N ARG A 118 -0.14 -17.41 6.15
CA ARG A 118 0.24 -16.94 7.49
C ARG A 118 0.27 -15.40 7.53
N LYS A 119 1.03 -14.78 6.62
CA LYS A 119 1.17 -13.31 6.53
C LYS A 119 -0.19 -12.64 6.37
N ASP A 120 -1.02 -13.15 5.47
CA ASP A 120 -2.37 -12.63 5.24
C ASP A 120 -3.24 -12.69 6.50
N ARG A 121 -3.25 -13.82 7.19
CA ARG A 121 -4.00 -14.00 8.45
C ARG A 121 -3.54 -13.05 9.54
N GLU A 122 -2.24 -12.83 9.66
CA GLU A 122 -1.65 -11.96 10.69
C GLU A 122 -2.06 -10.48 10.50
N ILE A 123 -2.24 -10.02 9.27
CA ILE A 123 -2.56 -8.60 9.01
C ILE A 123 -4.05 -8.33 8.79
N GLY A 124 -4.85 -9.33 8.40
CA GLY A 124 -6.22 -9.12 7.93
C GLY A 124 -7.15 -8.42 8.93
N GLN A 125 -7.11 -8.84 10.21
CA GLN A 125 -7.93 -8.18 11.24
C GLN A 125 -7.42 -6.76 11.55
N LEU A 126 -6.10 -6.57 11.59
CA LEU A 126 -5.47 -5.27 11.82
C LEU A 126 -5.83 -4.29 10.70
N GLN A 127 -5.83 -4.75 9.44
CA GLN A 127 -6.24 -3.94 8.30
C GLN A 127 -7.68 -3.44 8.43
N ARG A 128 -8.62 -4.30 8.84
CA ARG A 128 -10.03 -3.91 9.06
C ARG A 128 -10.19 -2.90 10.19
N ASP A 129 -9.45 -3.06 11.29
CA ASP A 129 -9.51 -2.13 12.41
C ASP A 129 -8.90 -0.79 12.03
N ASN A 130 -7.79 -0.79 11.30
CA ASN A 130 -7.15 0.40 10.77
C ASN A 130 -8.00 1.10 9.70
N PHE A 131 -8.71 0.34 8.84
CA PHE A 131 -9.70 0.90 7.92
C PHE A 131 -10.76 1.71 8.67
N ARG A 132 -11.36 1.13 9.72
CA ARG A 132 -12.36 1.83 10.55
C ARG A 132 -11.78 3.07 11.22
N ALA A 133 -10.53 3.00 11.70
CA ALA A 133 -9.85 4.12 12.33
C ALA A 133 -9.58 5.25 11.32
N ALA A 134 -9.06 4.92 10.13
CA ALA A 134 -8.81 5.87 9.06
C ALA A 134 -10.11 6.56 8.57
N HIS A 135 -11.18 5.78 8.37
CA HIS A 135 -12.48 6.31 8.00
C HIS A 135 -13.03 7.29 9.06
N ARG A 136 -13.00 6.92 10.34
CA ARG A 136 -13.44 7.81 11.44
C ARG A 136 -12.61 9.09 11.54
N ALA A 137 -11.34 9.02 11.19
CA ALA A 137 -10.45 10.19 11.17
C ALA A 137 -10.66 11.11 9.95
N GLY A 138 -11.51 10.72 8.99
CA GLY A 138 -11.79 11.49 7.78
C GLY A 138 -10.72 11.35 6.70
N ALA A 139 -9.93 10.27 6.71
CA ALA A 139 -8.99 9.98 5.62
C ALA A 139 -9.75 9.78 4.30
N ARG A 140 -9.12 10.17 3.20
CA ARG A 140 -9.65 9.90 1.86
C ARG A 140 -9.52 8.42 1.54
N MET A 141 -10.64 7.77 1.21
CA MET A 141 -10.69 6.33 0.98
C MET A 141 -11.06 6.03 -0.47
N ILE A 142 -10.42 5.01 -1.06
CA ILE A 142 -10.76 4.48 -2.38
C ILE A 142 -11.12 3.00 -2.19
N PHE A 143 -12.11 2.53 -2.94
CA PHE A 143 -12.40 1.11 -3.03
C PHE A 143 -11.35 0.43 -3.91
N GLY A 144 -10.76 -0.66 -3.41
CA GLY A 144 -9.84 -1.53 -4.11
C GLY A 144 -10.12 -2.99 -3.76
N SER A 145 -10.02 -3.88 -4.71
CA SER A 145 -10.26 -5.32 -4.52
C SER A 145 -8.99 -6.14 -4.57
N ASP A 146 -7.93 -5.63 -5.19
CA ASP A 146 -6.71 -6.38 -5.54
C ASP A 146 -7.02 -7.68 -6.29
N ALA A 147 -8.09 -7.65 -7.11
CA ALA A 147 -8.52 -8.79 -7.90
C ALA A 147 -7.61 -9.04 -9.11
N ALA A 148 -7.57 -10.29 -9.56
CA ALA A 148 -6.80 -10.75 -10.72
C ALA A 148 -5.30 -11.01 -10.45
N ILE A 149 -4.94 -11.29 -9.21
CA ILE A 149 -3.64 -11.86 -8.86
C ILE A 149 -3.78 -13.30 -8.37
#